data_890cf0d7cb70f2b83e6ab1268c6a64c7
#
_entry.id   890cf0d7cb70f2b83e6ab1268c6a64c7
#
_cell.length_a   1.000
_cell.length_b   1.000
_cell.length_c   1.000
_cell.angle_alpha   90.00
_cell.angle_beta   90.00
_cell.angle_gamma   90.00
#
_symmetry.space_group_name_H-M   'P 1'
#
loop_
_entity.id
_entity.type
_entity.pdbx_description
1 polymer ?
#
loop_
_entity_poly.entity_id
_entity_poly.type
_entity_poly.pdbx_seq_one_letter_code
_entity_poly.pdbx_strand_id
1 'polypeptide(L)'
;AVGRVQGVMLQIAQLRKRGAIPYVPVYLNTPMGTDATEIYHHHHDEHHVSWEDCKAMFNLAERVRTVEESKELNRRSGPMIIISASGMLAGGRVLHHVASFGPDPKNAIVLSGFQAGGTRGAVLARGERHLRLFGQDVEIRAEVIQIEGMSGHADANELLAWMGQAAAP
;
A
#
# COMPACT_ATOMS: atom_id res chain seq x y z
N ALA A 1 -5.56 -1.01 -3.81
CA ALA A 1 -6.34 -2.17 -4.21
C ALA A 1 -6.83 -2.91 -2.96
N VAL A 2 -8.10 -3.27 -2.95
CA VAL A 2 -8.69 -4.12 -1.90
C VAL A 2 -7.90 -5.45 -1.84
N GLY A 3 -7.60 -5.92 -0.64
CA GLY A 3 -6.76 -7.12 -0.42
C GLY A 3 -5.25 -6.85 -0.37
N ARG A 4 -4.72 -5.97 -1.22
CA ARG A 4 -3.27 -5.69 -1.22
C ARG A 4 -2.82 -4.93 0.02
N VAL A 5 -3.62 -4.00 0.53
CA VAL A 5 -3.36 -3.29 1.78
C VAL A 5 -3.22 -4.28 2.93
N GLN A 6 -4.14 -5.23 3.03
CA GLN A 6 -4.14 -6.27 4.05
C GLN A 6 -2.91 -7.18 3.91
N GLY A 7 -2.55 -7.57 2.68
CA GLY A 7 -1.33 -8.34 2.39
C GLY A 7 -0.06 -7.62 2.84
N VAL A 8 0.08 -6.31 2.54
CA VAL A 8 1.22 -5.50 3.01
C VAL A 8 1.25 -5.43 4.53
N MET A 9 0.11 -5.17 5.16
CA MET A 9 0.01 -5.11 6.62
C MET A 9 0.38 -6.43 7.27
N LEU A 10 -0.07 -7.55 6.70
CA LEU A 10 0.27 -8.90 7.17
C LEU A 10 1.79 -9.14 7.13
N GLN A 11 2.43 -8.81 6.01
CA GLN A 11 3.89 -8.96 5.88
C GLN A 11 4.65 -8.11 6.91
N ILE A 12 4.25 -6.87 7.12
CA ILE A 12 4.87 -6.00 8.15
C ILE A 12 4.66 -6.58 9.54
N ALA A 13 3.47 -7.07 9.86
CA ALA A 13 3.17 -7.69 11.15
C ALA A 13 4.04 -8.93 11.39
N GLN A 14 4.19 -9.79 10.39
CA GLN A 14 5.04 -10.98 10.46
C GLN A 14 6.53 -10.64 10.58
N LEU A 15 7.01 -9.60 9.87
CA LEU A 15 8.39 -9.12 9.99
C LEU A 15 8.68 -8.59 11.41
N ARG A 16 7.73 -7.86 12.01
CA ARG A 16 7.83 -7.42 13.41
C ARG A 16 7.87 -8.58 14.38
N LYS A 17 6.97 -9.56 14.22
CA LYS A 17 6.87 -10.75 15.07
C LYS A 17 8.20 -11.54 15.07
N ARG A 18 8.89 -11.58 13.93
CA ARG A 18 10.19 -12.25 13.78
C ARG A 18 11.38 -11.39 14.23
N GLY A 19 11.17 -10.15 14.64
CA GLY A 19 12.25 -9.21 14.95
C GLY A 19 13.11 -8.80 13.75
N ALA A 20 12.62 -9.02 12.51
CA ALA A 20 13.34 -8.71 11.28
C ALA A 20 13.38 -7.22 10.95
N ILE A 21 12.45 -6.44 11.52
CA ILE A 21 12.40 -4.98 11.40
C ILE A 21 12.22 -4.35 12.79
N PRO A 22 12.74 -3.13 13.01
CA PRO A 22 12.52 -2.41 14.27
C PRO A 22 11.04 -2.02 14.43
N TYR A 23 10.67 -1.69 15.65
CA TYR A 23 9.35 -1.12 15.89
C TYR A 23 9.29 0.30 15.32
N VAL A 24 8.52 0.46 14.26
CA VAL A 24 8.23 1.75 13.60
C VAL A 24 6.72 1.96 13.56
N PRO A 25 6.17 3.12 13.96
CA PRO A 25 4.75 3.40 13.85
C PRO A 25 4.24 3.18 12.42
N VAL A 26 3.08 2.53 12.29
CA VAL A 26 2.42 2.31 10.99
C VAL A 26 1.08 3.02 10.97
N TYR A 27 0.81 3.74 9.92
CA TYR A 27 -0.43 4.50 9.71
C TYR A 27 -1.15 3.98 8.48
N LEU A 28 -2.42 3.62 8.63
CA LEU A 28 -3.31 3.27 7.52
C LEU A 28 -4.11 4.51 7.14
N ASN A 29 -3.68 5.20 6.09
CA ASN A 29 -4.29 6.44 5.61
C ASN A 29 -5.06 6.24 4.30
N THR A 30 -6.05 5.40 4.35
CA THR A 30 -7.00 5.13 3.27
C THR A 30 -8.35 4.72 3.87
N PRO A 31 -9.41 5.51 3.72
CA PRO A 31 -10.73 5.17 4.27
C PRO A 31 -11.21 3.79 3.81
N MET A 32 -11.22 3.54 2.51
CA MET A 32 -11.61 2.24 1.95
C MET A 32 -10.73 1.08 2.47
N GLY A 33 -9.42 1.30 2.62
CA GLY A 33 -8.52 0.30 3.17
C GLY A 33 -8.80 0.00 4.63
N THR A 34 -9.22 1.01 5.41
CA THR A 34 -9.65 0.85 6.80
C THR A 34 -10.89 -0.03 6.88
N ASP A 35 -11.93 0.31 6.13
CA ASP A 35 -13.20 -0.42 6.13
C ASP A 35 -13.00 -1.87 5.63
N ALA A 36 -12.21 -2.06 4.57
CA ALA A 36 -11.86 -3.39 4.09
C ALA A 36 -11.08 -4.20 5.14
N THR A 37 -10.21 -3.57 5.93
CA THR A 37 -9.47 -4.27 7.00
C THR A 37 -10.40 -4.72 8.12
N GLU A 38 -11.44 -3.96 8.44
CA GLU A 38 -12.47 -4.34 9.40
C GLU A 38 -13.29 -5.54 8.90
N ILE A 39 -13.66 -5.54 7.61
CA ILE A 39 -14.36 -6.68 6.97
C ILE A 39 -13.46 -7.92 7.03
N TYR A 40 -12.19 -7.82 6.65
CA TYR A 40 -11.23 -8.93 6.72
C TYR A 40 -11.13 -9.52 8.13
N HIS A 41 -11.07 -8.69 9.14
CA HIS A 41 -11.01 -9.14 10.52
C HIS A 41 -12.31 -9.83 10.96
N HIS A 42 -13.46 -9.32 10.54
CA HIS A 42 -14.78 -9.87 10.89
C HIS A 42 -15.03 -11.23 10.23
N HIS A 43 -14.54 -11.40 9.00
CA HIS A 43 -14.68 -12.61 8.19
C HIS A 43 -13.39 -13.45 8.16
N HIS A 44 -12.70 -13.53 9.30
CA HIS A 44 -11.42 -14.24 9.37
C HIS A 44 -11.53 -15.74 9.06
N ASP A 45 -12.70 -16.34 9.19
CA ASP A 45 -12.97 -17.74 8.88
C ASP A 45 -13.01 -18.04 7.38
N GLU A 46 -13.13 -17.00 6.55
CA GLU A 46 -13.31 -17.11 5.10
C GLU A 46 -11.99 -16.97 4.32
N HIS A 47 -10.85 -16.75 5.01
CA HIS A 47 -9.54 -16.65 4.37
C HIS A 47 -8.49 -17.54 5.03
N HIS A 48 -7.40 -17.81 4.31
CA HIS A 48 -6.34 -18.74 4.76
C HIS A 48 -5.35 -18.17 5.81
N VAL A 49 -5.55 -16.93 6.25
CA VAL A 49 -4.68 -16.32 7.27
C VAL A 49 -5.11 -16.84 8.65
N SER A 50 -4.16 -17.26 9.48
CA SER A 50 -4.45 -17.69 10.84
C SER A 50 -5.10 -16.56 11.65
N TRP A 51 -5.94 -16.91 12.62
CA TRP A 51 -6.55 -15.92 13.51
C TRP A 51 -5.53 -15.02 14.20
N GLU A 52 -4.41 -15.60 14.65
CA GLU A 52 -3.34 -14.87 15.31
C GLU A 52 -2.72 -13.82 14.38
N ASP A 53 -2.41 -14.21 13.14
CA ASP A 53 -1.84 -13.31 12.14
C ASP A 53 -2.86 -12.26 11.67
N CYS A 54 -4.13 -12.63 11.54
CA CYS A 54 -5.21 -11.70 11.21
C CYS A 54 -5.34 -10.62 12.30
N LYS A 55 -5.32 -11.01 13.57
CA LYS A 55 -5.35 -10.09 14.72
C LYS A 55 -4.10 -9.21 14.77
N ALA A 56 -2.92 -9.76 14.49
CA ALA A 56 -1.67 -9.01 14.44
C ALA A 56 -1.69 -7.97 13.31
N MET A 57 -2.17 -8.35 12.12
CA MET A 57 -2.38 -7.44 10.99
C MET A 57 -3.39 -6.34 11.33
N PHE A 58 -4.53 -6.70 11.94
CA PHE A 58 -5.59 -5.75 12.29
C PHE A 58 -5.12 -4.68 13.27
N ASN A 59 -4.28 -5.06 14.24
CA ASN A 59 -3.74 -4.15 15.27
C ASN A 59 -2.43 -3.47 14.87
N LEU A 60 -1.90 -3.72 13.66
CA LEU A 60 -0.62 -3.20 13.23
C LEU A 60 -0.58 -1.69 13.10
N ALA A 61 -1.63 -1.12 12.53
CA ALA A 61 -1.64 0.26 12.07
C ALA A 61 -2.68 1.13 12.80
N GLU A 62 -2.29 2.34 13.13
CA GLU A 62 -3.21 3.41 13.51
C GLU A 62 -4.00 3.86 12.28
N ARG A 63 -5.33 3.91 12.42
CA ARG A 63 -6.25 4.28 11.33
C ARG A 63 -6.44 5.78 11.26
N VAL A 64 -6.10 6.36 10.13
CA VAL A 64 -6.24 7.78 9.82
C VAL A 64 -7.53 8.00 9.04
N ARG A 65 -8.56 8.49 9.71
CA ARG A 65 -9.90 8.60 9.11
C ARG A 65 -10.17 9.98 8.54
N THR A 66 -9.77 11.04 9.24
CA THR A 66 -10.07 12.43 8.85
C THR A 66 -9.02 13.04 7.92
N VAL A 67 -9.38 14.15 7.30
CA VAL A 67 -8.45 14.95 6.47
C VAL A 67 -7.43 15.65 7.36
N GLU A 68 -7.84 16.08 8.54
CA GLU A 68 -7.02 16.78 9.53
C GLU A 68 -5.92 15.86 10.05
N GLU A 69 -6.26 14.62 10.44
CA GLU A 69 -5.29 13.60 10.82
C GLU A 69 -4.30 13.29 9.68
N SER A 70 -4.79 13.20 8.44
CA SER A 70 -3.95 12.98 7.28
C SER A 70 -2.96 14.12 7.03
N LYS A 71 -3.38 15.38 7.23
CA LYS A 71 -2.49 16.54 7.14
C LYS A 71 -1.47 16.56 8.26
N GLU A 72 -1.86 16.13 9.47
CA GLU A 72 -0.96 16.05 10.60
C GLU A 72 0.16 15.04 10.37
N LEU A 73 -0.11 13.90 9.71
CA LEU A 73 0.94 12.96 9.32
C LEU A 73 2.05 13.62 8.47
N ASN A 74 1.70 14.56 7.59
CA ASN A 74 2.69 15.26 6.77
C ASN A 74 3.60 16.24 7.55
N ARG A 75 3.25 16.54 8.81
CA ARG A 75 4.03 17.39 9.70
C ARG A 75 4.87 16.60 10.70
N ARG A 76 4.59 15.29 10.82
CA ARG A 76 5.33 14.43 11.73
C ARG A 76 6.76 14.23 11.26
N SER A 77 7.66 14.13 12.23
CA SER A 77 9.06 13.77 12.04
C SER A 77 9.35 12.40 12.67
N GLY A 78 10.47 11.81 12.29
CA GLY A 78 10.89 10.48 12.76
C GLY A 78 10.45 9.34 11.86
N PRO A 79 10.93 8.12 12.13
CA PRO A 79 10.64 6.97 11.31
C PRO A 79 9.16 6.56 11.44
N MET A 80 8.49 6.35 10.30
CA MET A 80 7.12 5.86 10.25
C MET A 80 6.84 5.19 8.90
N ILE A 81 5.83 4.34 8.87
CA ILE A 81 5.32 3.72 7.64
C ILE A 81 3.91 4.26 7.40
N ILE A 82 3.66 4.83 6.24
CA ILE A 82 2.33 5.30 5.83
C ILE A 82 1.84 4.42 4.69
N ILE A 83 0.76 3.69 4.94
CA ILE A 83 0.08 2.87 3.92
C ILE A 83 -1.10 3.69 3.40
N SER A 84 -1.04 4.07 2.13
CA SER A 84 -2.06 4.92 1.50
C SER A 84 -2.41 4.44 0.10
N ALA A 85 -3.68 4.55 -0.27
CA ALA A 85 -4.13 4.40 -1.64
C ALA A 85 -3.98 5.76 -2.35
N SER A 86 -3.81 5.82 -3.64
CA SER A 86 -3.85 4.88 -4.75
C SER A 86 -2.44 4.36 -5.08
N GLY A 87 -2.33 3.05 -5.32
CA GLY A 87 -1.03 2.40 -5.57
C GLY A 87 -0.31 2.85 -6.85
N MET A 88 -1.02 3.42 -7.82
CA MET A 88 -0.44 3.97 -9.07
C MET A 88 -0.20 5.49 -9.00
N LEU A 89 -0.36 6.11 -7.83
CA LEU A 89 -0.28 7.56 -7.63
C LEU A 89 -1.21 8.36 -8.56
N ALA A 90 -2.38 7.78 -8.88
CA ALA A 90 -3.36 8.42 -9.74
C ALA A 90 -4.09 9.57 -9.04
N GLY A 91 -4.30 9.47 -7.72
CA GLY A 91 -5.02 10.47 -6.93
C GLY A 91 -5.01 10.12 -5.44
N GLY A 92 -5.81 10.84 -4.66
CA GLY A 92 -6.02 10.56 -3.24
C GLY A 92 -4.95 11.11 -2.29
N ARG A 93 -5.04 10.68 -1.04
CA ARG A 93 -4.19 11.16 0.07
C ARG A 93 -2.70 10.87 -0.15
N VAL A 94 -2.38 9.78 -0.84
CA VAL A 94 -1.00 9.38 -1.15
C VAL A 94 -0.23 10.49 -1.88
N LEU A 95 -0.87 11.29 -2.74
CA LEU A 95 -0.19 12.36 -3.45
C LEU A 95 0.30 13.46 -2.51
N HIS A 96 -0.42 13.74 -1.43
CA HIS A 96 0.02 14.70 -0.41
C HIS A 96 1.24 14.18 0.36
N HIS A 97 1.27 12.87 0.66
CA HIS A 97 2.44 12.25 1.30
C HIS A 97 3.65 12.26 0.38
N VAL A 98 3.46 11.91 -0.90
CA VAL A 98 4.55 11.95 -1.90
C VAL A 98 5.07 13.37 -2.08
N ALA A 99 4.20 14.38 -2.11
CA ALA A 99 4.64 15.79 -2.20
C ALA A 99 5.42 16.24 -0.96
N SER A 100 5.03 15.76 0.25
CA SER A 100 5.67 16.15 1.50
C SER A 100 6.98 15.42 1.77
N PHE A 101 7.05 14.12 1.49
CA PHE A 101 8.16 13.26 1.87
C PHE A 101 9.06 12.86 0.70
N GLY A 102 8.56 12.92 -0.55
CA GLY A 102 9.31 12.56 -1.74
C GLY A 102 10.59 13.38 -1.98
N PRO A 103 10.65 14.69 -1.65
CA PRO A 103 11.87 15.47 -1.80
C PRO A 103 13.01 15.12 -0.84
N ASP A 104 12.73 14.42 0.26
CA ASP A 104 13.78 14.05 1.23
C ASP A 104 14.39 12.68 0.88
N PRO A 105 15.72 12.62 0.61
CA PRO A 105 16.41 11.37 0.26
C PRO A 105 16.49 10.34 1.39
N LYS A 106 16.11 10.70 2.62
CA LYS A 106 16.02 9.75 3.75
C LYS A 106 14.77 8.88 3.70
N ASN A 107 13.82 9.22 2.85
CA ASN A 107 12.56 8.52 2.70
C ASN A 107 12.60 7.49 1.58
N ALA A 108 11.64 6.57 1.61
CA ALA A 108 11.41 5.59 0.54
C ALA A 108 9.94 5.59 0.12
N ILE A 109 9.71 5.42 -1.18
CA ILE A 109 8.39 5.21 -1.78
C ILE A 109 8.33 3.77 -2.26
N VAL A 110 7.45 2.97 -1.67
CA VAL A 110 7.28 1.57 -2.03
C VAL A 110 6.06 1.41 -2.94
N LEU A 111 6.29 0.96 -4.16
CA LEU A 111 5.25 0.63 -5.14
C LEU A 111 4.95 -0.87 -5.05
N SER A 112 3.85 -1.23 -4.41
CA SER A 112 3.49 -2.61 -4.07
C SER A 112 2.65 -3.31 -5.15
N GLY A 113 2.79 -2.93 -6.42
CA GLY A 113 2.03 -3.56 -7.50
C GLY A 113 2.27 -2.95 -8.86
N PHE A 114 1.58 -3.50 -9.86
CA PHE A 114 1.68 -3.06 -11.25
C PHE A 114 1.43 -1.55 -11.40
N GLN A 115 2.22 -0.94 -12.24
CA GLN A 115 2.13 0.48 -12.57
C GLN A 115 1.75 0.64 -14.05
N ALA A 116 0.49 1.00 -14.31
CA ALA A 116 -0.01 1.20 -15.67
C ALA A 116 0.67 2.39 -16.35
N GLY A 117 0.95 2.27 -17.63
CA GLY A 117 1.49 3.36 -18.44
C GLY A 117 0.64 4.63 -18.34
N GLY A 118 1.28 5.79 -18.31
CA GLY A 118 0.62 7.08 -18.14
C GLY A 118 0.33 7.49 -16.70
N THR A 119 0.59 6.63 -15.72
CA THR A 119 0.43 6.95 -14.29
C THR A 119 1.71 7.53 -13.69
N ARG A 120 1.57 8.30 -12.59
CA ARG A 120 2.74 8.82 -11.85
C ARG A 120 3.57 7.71 -11.23
N GLY A 121 2.93 6.62 -10.81
CA GLY A 121 3.64 5.45 -10.32
C GLY A 121 4.52 4.82 -11.41
N ALA A 122 4.04 4.75 -12.66
CA ALA A 122 4.84 4.28 -13.79
C ALA A 122 6.02 5.22 -14.13
N VAL A 123 5.85 6.52 -13.94
CA VAL A 123 6.94 7.51 -14.08
C VAL A 123 8.06 7.20 -13.09
N LEU A 124 7.72 7.05 -11.80
CA LEU A 124 8.71 6.70 -10.77
C LEU A 124 9.33 5.32 -10.99
N ALA A 125 8.53 4.34 -11.41
CA ALA A 125 8.97 2.97 -11.68
C ALA A 125 10.03 2.90 -12.78
N ARG A 126 9.99 3.80 -13.77
CA ARG A 126 11.01 3.94 -14.81
C ARG A 126 12.26 4.70 -14.36
N GLY A 127 12.31 5.18 -13.13
CA GLY A 127 13.45 5.92 -12.58
C GLY A 127 13.39 7.43 -12.80
N GLU A 128 12.29 7.95 -13.37
CA GLU A 128 12.10 9.39 -13.48
C GLU A 128 11.93 10.01 -12.09
N ARG A 129 12.44 11.22 -11.89
CA ARG A 129 12.50 11.85 -10.57
C ARG A 129 11.66 13.12 -10.44
N HIS A 130 10.86 13.45 -11.44
CA HIS A 130 10.01 14.62 -11.44
C HIS A 130 8.54 14.21 -11.61
N LEU A 131 7.70 14.65 -10.70
CA LEU A 131 6.26 14.41 -10.73
C LEU A 131 5.48 15.71 -10.71
N ARG A 132 4.50 15.83 -11.61
CA ARG A 132 3.53 16.94 -11.54
C ARG A 132 2.45 16.64 -10.50
N LEU A 133 2.56 17.30 -9.35
CA LEU A 133 1.64 17.16 -8.22
C LEU A 133 1.01 18.54 -7.93
N PHE A 134 -0.32 18.60 -7.89
CA PHE A 134 -1.08 19.83 -7.58
C PHE A 134 -0.65 21.04 -8.41
N GLY A 135 -0.33 20.83 -9.69
CA GLY A 135 0.11 21.89 -10.60
C GLY A 135 1.60 22.27 -10.49
N GLN A 136 2.32 21.72 -9.53
CA GLN A 136 3.76 21.98 -9.31
C GLN A 136 4.59 20.80 -9.81
N ASP A 137 5.82 21.07 -10.23
CA ASP A 137 6.83 20.06 -10.49
C ASP A 137 7.56 19.76 -9.17
N VAL A 138 7.50 18.49 -8.74
CA VAL A 138 8.08 18.03 -7.47
C VAL A 138 9.20 17.05 -7.78
N GLU A 139 10.42 17.39 -7.40
CA GLU A 139 11.57 16.48 -7.48
C GLU A 139 11.44 15.40 -6.40
N ILE A 140 11.50 14.14 -6.80
CA ILE A 140 11.47 12.98 -5.91
C ILE A 140 12.90 12.48 -5.70
N ARG A 141 13.43 12.74 -4.51
CA ARG A 141 14.77 12.31 -4.07
C ARG A 141 14.72 11.06 -3.20
N ALA A 142 13.54 10.74 -2.69
CA ALA A 142 13.28 9.49 -1.96
C ALA A 142 13.67 8.28 -2.81
N GLU A 143 14.12 7.21 -2.16
CA GLU A 143 14.33 5.92 -2.81
C GLU A 143 12.99 5.38 -3.33
N VAL A 144 12.98 4.85 -4.57
CA VAL A 144 11.78 4.21 -5.14
C VAL A 144 12.02 2.72 -5.25
N ILE A 145 11.21 1.94 -4.55
CA ILE A 145 11.31 0.50 -4.47
C ILE A 145 10.05 -0.11 -5.08
N GLN A 146 10.20 -1.03 -6.02
CA GLN A 146 9.10 -1.84 -6.54
C GLN A 146 9.12 -3.21 -5.87
N ILE A 147 7.95 -3.63 -5.35
CA ILE A 147 7.76 -4.99 -4.84
C ILE A 147 6.96 -5.76 -5.90
N GLU A 148 7.60 -6.78 -6.46
CA GLU A 148 6.96 -7.74 -7.33
C GLU A 148 6.33 -8.89 -6.50
N GLY A 149 5.36 -9.61 -7.11
CA GLY A 149 4.75 -10.79 -6.47
C GLY A 149 3.63 -10.49 -5.47
N MET A 150 3.22 -9.24 -5.29
CA MET A 150 2.04 -8.88 -4.47
C MET A 150 0.78 -8.68 -5.32
N SER A 151 0.70 -9.30 -6.49
CA SER A 151 -0.50 -9.26 -7.32
C SER A 151 -1.60 -10.13 -6.71
N GLY A 152 -2.81 -9.59 -6.60
CA GLY A 152 -4.02 -10.36 -6.29
C GLY A 152 -4.79 -10.75 -7.54
N HIS A 153 -4.20 -10.59 -8.73
CA HIS A 153 -4.80 -10.99 -9.99
C HIS A 153 -4.42 -12.43 -10.30
N ALA A 154 -5.37 -13.19 -10.83
CA ALA A 154 -5.09 -14.50 -11.39
C ALA A 154 -4.08 -14.39 -12.54
N ASP A 155 -3.17 -15.35 -12.65
CA ASP A 155 -2.27 -15.46 -13.78
C ASP A 155 -2.96 -16.12 -15.00
N ALA A 156 -2.24 -16.21 -16.10
CA ALA A 156 -2.81 -16.78 -17.33
C ALA A 156 -3.24 -18.26 -17.17
N ASN A 157 -2.49 -19.05 -16.40
CA ASN A 157 -2.80 -20.46 -16.17
C ASN A 157 -4.01 -20.62 -15.25
N GLU A 158 -4.10 -19.80 -14.20
CA GLU A 158 -5.26 -19.75 -13.30
C GLU A 158 -6.52 -19.33 -14.05
N LEU A 159 -6.43 -18.31 -14.93
CA LEU A 159 -7.55 -17.89 -15.77
C LEU A 159 -7.99 -19.00 -16.74
N LEU A 160 -7.04 -19.69 -17.40
CA LEU A 160 -7.35 -20.80 -18.29
C LEU A 160 -7.99 -21.97 -17.54
N ALA A 161 -7.48 -22.31 -16.36
CA ALA A 161 -8.05 -23.35 -15.51
C ALA A 161 -9.48 -23.01 -15.08
N TRP A 162 -9.73 -21.75 -14.68
CA TRP A 162 -11.06 -21.28 -14.33
C TRP A 162 -12.02 -21.31 -15.53
N MET A 163 -11.58 -20.82 -16.68
CA MET A 163 -12.39 -20.86 -17.92
C MET A 163 -12.70 -22.30 -18.36
N GLY A 164 -11.75 -23.23 -18.17
CA GLY A 164 -11.95 -24.64 -18.51
C GLY A 164 -12.99 -25.37 -17.64
N GLN A 165 -13.37 -24.77 -16.50
CA GLN A 165 -14.45 -25.26 -15.65
C GLN A 165 -15.83 -24.76 -16.09
N ALA A 166 -15.90 -23.76 -16.96
CA ALA A 166 -17.15 -23.31 -17.54
C ALA A 166 -17.64 -24.42 -18.51
N ALA A 167 -18.80 -25.02 -18.21
CA ALA A 167 -19.40 -25.94 -19.12
C ALA A 167 -19.65 -25.21 -20.46
N ALA A 168 -19.15 -25.81 -21.55
CA ALA A 168 -19.55 -25.36 -22.88
C ALA A 168 -21.05 -25.52 -23.01
N PRO A 169 -21.78 -24.54 -23.59
CA PRO A 169 -23.22 -24.66 -23.82
C PRO A 169 -23.57 -25.81 -24.73
#